data_c65ba8ee7890868d0828f7d5e6c67505
#
_entry.id   c65ba8ee7890868d0828f7d5e6c67505
#
_cell.length_a   1.000
_cell.length_b   1.000
_cell.length_c   1.000
_cell.angle_alpha   90.00
_cell.angle_beta   90.00
_cell.angle_gamma   90.00
#
_symmetry.space_group_name_H-M   'P 1'
#
loop_
_entity.id
_entity.type
_entity.pdbx_description
1 polymer ?
#
loop_
_entity_poly.entity_id
_entity_poly.type
_entity_poly.pdbx_seq_one_letter_code
_entity_poly.pdbx_strand_id
1 'polypeptide(L)'
;MSPPRSPWAGAPPGTDHADLAALLARVAVGDRAAFDAMYDRVAAPVFGTVRNVVRDPGLTEEVTQEVFVEVWRAASRFDASRGSPMAWVATIAHRRAVTGSGPGPLIAARTGTGAPRRR
;
A
#
# COMPACT_ATOMS: atom_id res chain seq x y z
N MET A 1 -25.81 -8.44 -21.16
CA MET A 1 -25.56 -8.05 -20.78
C MET A 1 -25.01 -8.06 -19.92
N SER A 2 -24.66 -8.07 -19.77
CA SER A 2 -24.11 -8.19 -19.03
C SER A 2 -23.84 -7.41 -18.12
N PRO A 3 -23.91 -7.51 -17.40
CA PRO A 3 -23.85 -6.78 -16.50
C PRO A 3 -22.77 -6.62 -15.93
N PRO A 4 -22.68 -6.01 -15.62
CA PRO A 4 -21.59 -5.65 -15.17
C PRO A 4 -21.33 -6.23 -14.01
N ARG A 5 -21.50 -6.77 -13.58
CA ARG A 5 -21.24 -7.30 -12.57
C ARG A 5 -20.15 -6.74 -11.87
N SER A 6 -19.79 -7.04 -10.71
CA SER A 6 -18.73 -6.47 -10.04
C SER A 6 -17.51 -6.80 -10.73
N PRO A 7 -16.62 -5.93 -10.75
CA PRO A 7 -15.43 -6.13 -11.50
C PRO A 7 -14.66 -7.33 -11.05
N TRP A 8 -14.60 -7.57 -9.79
CA TRP A 8 -13.84 -8.70 -9.39
C TRP A 8 -14.59 -9.95 -9.52
N ALA A 9 -15.84 -9.88 -9.54
CA ALA A 9 -16.61 -11.06 -9.60
C ALA A 9 -16.38 -11.83 -10.84
N GLY A 10 -16.20 -11.29 -11.90
CA GLY A 10 -15.99 -12.05 -13.06
C GLY A 10 -14.70 -11.76 -13.71
N ALA A 11 -13.90 -10.96 -13.10
CA ALA A 11 -12.69 -10.54 -13.78
C ALA A 11 -11.59 -11.54 -13.64
N PRO A 12 -10.87 -11.84 -14.69
CA PRO A 12 -9.72 -12.70 -14.56
C PRO A 12 -8.63 -11.97 -13.82
N PRO A 13 -7.76 -12.70 -13.20
CA PRO A 13 -6.67 -12.09 -12.43
C PRO A 13 -5.82 -11.14 -13.25
N GLY A 14 -5.62 -11.45 -14.50
CA GLY A 14 -4.79 -10.57 -15.31
C GLY A 14 -5.41 -9.21 -15.50
N THR A 15 -6.73 -9.16 -15.53
CA THR A 15 -7.42 -7.90 -15.67
C THR A 15 -7.22 -7.03 -14.45
N ASP A 16 -7.25 -7.64 -13.28
CA ASP A 16 -7.02 -6.88 -12.06
C ASP A 16 -5.61 -6.30 -12.03
N HIS A 17 -4.64 -7.08 -12.47
CA HIS A 17 -3.28 -6.57 -12.50
C HIS A 17 -3.17 -5.41 -13.48
N ALA A 18 -3.78 -5.52 -14.62
CA ALA A 18 -3.70 -4.46 -15.60
C ALA A 18 -4.35 -3.19 -15.08
N ASP A 19 -5.49 -3.34 -14.42
CA ASP A 19 -6.17 -2.18 -13.87
C ASP A 19 -5.33 -1.51 -12.80
N LEU A 20 -4.72 -2.27 -11.94
CA LEU A 20 -3.93 -1.68 -10.88
C LEU A 20 -2.67 -1.03 -11.46
N ALA A 21 -2.06 -1.63 -12.46
CA ALA A 21 -0.91 -1.03 -13.10
C ALA A 21 -1.29 0.29 -13.76
N ALA A 22 -2.45 0.34 -14.39
CA ALA A 22 -2.92 1.57 -15.00
C ALA A 22 -3.16 2.65 -13.96
N LEU A 23 -3.72 2.27 -12.81
CA LEU A 23 -3.92 3.23 -11.75
C LEU A 23 -2.59 3.75 -11.23
N LEU A 24 -1.61 2.88 -11.06
CA LEU A 24 -0.31 3.33 -10.60
C LEU A 24 0.34 4.29 -11.58
N ALA A 25 0.16 4.05 -12.88
CA ALA A 25 0.72 4.96 -13.86
C ALA A 25 0.10 6.35 -13.73
N ARG A 26 -1.18 6.40 -13.42
CA ARG A 26 -1.84 7.70 -13.24
C ARG A 26 -1.46 8.34 -11.92
N VAL A 27 -1.28 7.54 -10.90
CA VAL A 27 -0.81 8.07 -9.61
C VAL A 27 0.58 8.69 -9.81
N ALA A 28 1.40 8.07 -10.64
CA ALA A 28 2.74 8.56 -10.87
C ALA A 28 2.78 9.97 -11.43
N VAL A 29 1.71 10.39 -12.10
CA VAL A 29 1.64 11.74 -12.62
C VAL A 29 0.72 12.63 -11.78
N GLY A 30 0.41 12.19 -10.57
CA GLY A 30 -0.32 13.04 -9.63
C GLY A 30 -1.82 12.97 -9.71
N ASP A 31 -2.37 11.91 -10.28
CA ASP A 31 -3.83 11.79 -10.41
C ASP A 31 -4.41 11.29 -9.09
N ARG A 32 -5.04 12.19 -8.35
CA ARG A 32 -5.56 11.82 -7.04
C ARG A 32 -6.75 10.88 -7.12
N ALA A 33 -7.56 11.01 -8.16
CA ALA A 33 -8.67 10.08 -8.31
C ALA A 33 -8.17 8.66 -8.54
N ALA A 34 -7.08 8.52 -9.27
CA ALA A 34 -6.50 7.21 -9.46
C ALA A 34 -5.93 6.68 -8.15
N PHE A 35 -5.38 7.55 -7.34
CA PHE A 35 -4.87 7.14 -6.04
C PHE A 35 -6.00 6.63 -5.15
N ASP A 36 -7.13 7.33 -5.14
CA ASP A 36 -8.26 6.90 -4.34
C ASP A 36 -8.78 5.55 -4.80
N ALA A 37 -8.84 5.34 -6.11
CA ALA A 37 -9.29 4.06 -6.63
C ALA A 37 -8.31 2.95 -6.29
N MET A 38 -7.02 3.24 -6.34
CA MET A 38 -6.02 2.26 -5.98
C MET A 38 -6.13 1.94 -4.50
N TYR A 39 -6.30 2.97 -3.68
CA TYR A 39 -6.43 2.78 -2.25
C TYR A 39 -7.57 1.81 -1.95
N ASP A 40 -8.72 2.03 -2.57
CA ASP A 40 -9.87 1.16 -2.35
C ASP A 40 -9.57 -0.28 -2.70
N ARG A 41 -8.73 -0.50 -3.69
CA ARG A 41 -8.42 -1.85 -4.10
C ARG A 41 -7.44 -2.54 -3.20
N VAL A 42 -6.47 -1.84 -2.69
CA VAL A 42 -5.39 -2.49 -1.97
C VAL A 42 -5.39 -2.25 -0.48
N ALA A 43 -6.30 -1.43 0.02
CA ALA A 43 -6.26 -1.10 1.45
C ALA A 43 -6.37 -2.32 2.34
N ALA A 44 -7.29 -3.21 2.04
CA ALA A 44 -7.48 -4.38 2.90
C ALA A 44 -6.26 -5.30 2.91
N PRO A 45 -5.70 -5.68 1.77
CA PRO A 45 -4.51 -6.50 1.82
C PRO A 45 -3.31 -5.80 2.43
N VAL A 46 -3.17 -4.49 2.21
CA VAL A 46 -2.08 -3.76 2.83
C VAL A 46 -2.24 -3.76 4.34
N PHE A 47 -3.44 -3.42 4.81
CA PHE A 47 -3.70 -3.40 6.24
C PHE A 47 -3.44 -4.77 6.85
N GLY A 48 -3.87 -5.84 6.17
CA GLY A 48 -3.65 -7.19 6.67
C GLY A 48 -2.17 -7.54 6.77
N THR A 49 -1.40 -7.15 5.75
CA THR A 49 0.02 -7.39 5.78
C THR A 49 0.68 -6.68 6.95
N VAL A 50 0.34 -5.42 7.14
CA VAL A 50 0.93 -4.63 8.22
C VAL A 50 0.52 -5.21 9.56
N ARG A 51 -0.74 -5.54 9.71
CA ARG A 51 -1.24 -6.04 10.98
C ARG A 51 -0.58 -7.36 11.37
N ASN A 52 -0.32 -8.20 10.41
CA ASN A 52 0.32 -9.48 10.70
C ASN A 52 1.74 -9.31 11.25
N VAL A 53 2.40 -8.24 10.86
CA VAL A 53 3.75 -8.01 11.31
C VAL A 53 3.78 -7.18 12.58
N VAL A 54 3.01 -6.11 12.60
CA VAL A 54 3.07 -5.15 13.69
C VAL A 54 2.29 -5.55 14.92
N ARG A 55 1.12 -6.08 14.71
CA ARG A 55 0.28 -6.59 15.79
C ARG A 55 -0.18 -5.60 16.85
N ASP A 56 -0.08 -4.36 16.57
CA ASP A 56 -0.55 -3.31 17.46
C ASP A 56 -1.54 -2.46 16.66
N PRO A 57 -2.78 -2.31 17.08
CA PRO A 57 -3.77 -1.62 16.26
C PRO A 57 -3.41 -0.18 15.91
N GLY A 58 -2.93 0.57 16.88
CA GLY A 58 -2.59 1.95 16.59
C GLY A 58 -1.43 2.07 15.64
N LEU A 59 -0.41 1.26 15.85
CA LEU A 59 0.76 1.30 15.00
C LEU A 59 0.42 0.74 13.63
N THR A 60 -0.46 -0.24 13.55
CA THR A 60 -0.90 -0.76 12.27
C THR A 60 -1.49 0.35 11.41
N GLU A 61 -2.33 1.16 12.01
CA GLU A 61 -2.97 2.22 11.26
C GLU A 61 -1.95 3.24 10.80
N GLU A 62 -1.04 3.59 11.68
CA GLU A 62 -0.02 4.57 11.35
C GLU A 62 0.89 4.06 10.24
N VAL A 63 1.34 2.83 10.33
CA VAL A 63 2.22 2.27 9.31
C VAL A 63 1.48 2.15 7.98
N THR A 64 0.20 1.76 8.03
CA THR A 64 -0.59 1.65 6.81
C THR A 64 -0.65 3.00 6.09
N GLN A 65 -0.84 4.07 6.84
CA GLN A 65 -0.85 5.39 6.21
C GLN A 65 0.49 5.71 5.57
N GLU A 66 1.56 5.33 6.22
CA GLU A 66 2.89 5.57 5.67
C GLU A 66 3.14 4.76 4.41
N VAL A 67 2.58 3.56 4.34
CA VAL A 67 2.68 2.76 3.14
C VAL A 67 2.06 3.52 1.97
N PHE A 68 0.88 4.10 2.18
CA PHE A 68 0.22 4.79 1.09
C PHE A 68 0.91 6.09 0.71
N VAL A 69 1.52 6.75 1.67
CA VAL A 69 2.32 7.92 1.34
C VAL A 69 3.50 7.51 0.46
N GLU A 70 4.13 6.39 0.80
CA GLU A 70 5.24 5.94 -0.02
C GLU A 70 4.77 5.52 -1.41
N VAL A 71 3.63 4.85 -1.50
CA VAL A 71 3.10 4.48 -2.79
C VAL A 71 2.88 5.73 -3.65
N TRP A 72 2.31 6.78 -3.06
CA TRP A 72 2.10 8.01 -3.78
C TRP A 72 3.42 8.58 -4.31
N ARG A 73 4.42 8.60 -3.48
CA ARG A 73 5.70 9.18 -3.87
C ARG A 73 6.50 8.31 -4.82
N ALA A 74 6.36 7.01 -4.70
CA ALA A 74 7.18 6.09 -5.46
C ALA A 74 6.50 5.47 -6.66
N ALA A 75 5.26 5.87 -6.95
CA ALA A 75 4.51 5.22 -8.02
C ALA A 75 5.25 5.27 -9.36
N SER A 76 6.01 6.33 -9.60
CA SER A 76 6.75 6.44 -10.84
C SER A 76 7.87 5.42 -10.96
N ARG A 77 8.22 4.77 -9.87
CA ARG A 77 9.25 3.76 -9.91
C ARG A 77 8.72 2.36 -10.17
N PHE A 78 7.41 2.22 -10.15
CA PHE A 78 6.85 0.91 -10.43
C PHE A 78 7.13 0.54 -11.89
N ASP A 79 7.59 -0.68 -12.10
CA ASP A 79 7.93 -1.14 -13.44
C ASP A 79 7.22 -2.46 -13.66
N ALA A 80 6.22 -2.44 -14.53
CA ALA A 80 5.39 -3.61 -14.77
C ALA A 80 6.18 -4.78 -15.33
N SER A 81 7.33 -4.51 -15.94
CA SER A 81 8.12 -5.60 -16.49
C SER A 81 8.85 -6.37 -15.40
N ARG A 82 8.88 -5.85 -14.19
CA ARG A 82 9.61 -6.48 -13.10
C ARG A 82 8.71 -7.19 -12.11
N GLY A 83 7.43 -7.10 -12.25
CA GLY A 83 6.53 -7.79 -11.35
C GLY A 83 5.16 -7.18 -11.37
N SER A 84 4.28 -7.74 -10.56
CA SER A 84 2.91 -7.26 -10.54
C SER A 84 2.78 -6.04 -9.66
N PRO A 85 1.80 -5.20 -9.95
CA PRO A 85 1.58 -4.02 -9.10
C PRO A 85 1.24 -4.40 -7.66
N MET A 86 0.48 -5.46 -7.47
CA MET A 86 0.14 -5.85 -6.11
C MET A 86 1.37 -6.31 -5.35
N ALA A 87 2.26 -7.05 -6.02
CA ALA A 87 3.49 -7.48 -5.36
C ALA A 87 4.37 -6.30 -4.99
N TRP A 88 4.38 -5.28 -5.85
CA TRP A 88 5.15 -4.08 -5.57
C TRP A 88 4.62 -3.36 -4.33
N VAL A 89 3.29 -3.20 -4.26
CA VAL A 89 2.67 -2.55 -3.10
C VAL A 89 2.90 -3.40 -1.85
N ALA A 90 2.75 -4.71 -1.98
CA ALA A 90 2.91 -5.61 -0.83
C ALA A 90 4.34 -5.56 -0.29
N THR A 91 5.31 -5.41 -1.17
CA THR A 91 6.70 -5.30 -0.75
C THR A 91 6.90 -4.03 0.07
N ILE A 92 6.32 -2.93 -0.35
CA ILE A 92 6.40 -1.69 0.41
C ILE A 92 5.74 -1.88 1.77
N ALA A 93 4.56 -2.51 1.77
CA ALA A 93 3.82 -2.71 3.01
C ALA A 93 4.62 -3.56 4.00
N HIS A 94 5.18 -4.64 3.51
CA HIS A 94 5.94 -5.52 4.38
C HIS A 94 7.19 -4.82 4.91
N ARG A 95 7.90 -4.14 4.05
CA ARG A 95 9.11 -3.45 4.46
C ARG A 95 8.81 -2.40 5.50
N ARG A 96 7.76 -1.63 5.30
CA ARG A 96 7.39 -0.61 6.25
C ARG A 96 6.92 -1.22 7.56
N ALA A 97 6.23 -2.34 7.49
CA ALA A 97 5.74 -3.00 8.70
C ALA A 97 6.91 -3.51 9.53
N VAL A 98 7.89 -4.09 8.88
CA VAL A 98 9.05 -4.60 9.59
C VAL A 98 9.82 -3.44 10.23
N THR A 99 10.01 -2.37 9.49
CA THR A 99 10.70 -1.21 10.00
C THR A 99 9.89 -0.53 11.09
N GLY A 100 8.60 -0.43 10.89
CA GLY A 100 7.76 0.26 11.85
C GLY A 100 7.56 -0.49 13.14
N SER A 101 7.75 -1.81 13.13
CA SER A 101 7.55 -2.54 14.37
C SER A 101 8.75 -2.40 15.28
N GLY A 102 9.80 -1.79 14.81
CA GLY A 102 10.94 -1.56 15.64
C GLY A 102 11.18 -0.08 15.68
N PRO A 103 12.30 0.34 16.16
CA PRO A 103 12.62 1.76 16.24
C PRO A 103 13.03 2.32 14.89
N GLY A 104 12.27 2.12 13.92
CA GLY A 104 12.65 2.60 12.59
C GLY A 104 12.77 4.11 12.56
N PRO A 105 13.49 4.59 11.61
CA PRO A 105 13.76 6.01 11.55
C PRO A 105 12.53 6.86 11.51
N LEU A 106 11.56 6.43 10.77
CA LEU A 106 10.39 7.22 10.63
C LEU A 106 9.62 7.32 11.91
N ILE A 107 9.41 6.22 12.55
CA ILE A 107 8.70 6.21 13.79
C ILE A 107 9.50 6.94 14.86
N ALA A 108 10.75 6.68 14.89
CA ALA A 108 11.58 7.33 15.88
C ALA A 108 11.57 8.83 15.71
N ALA A 109 11.59 9.25 14.52
CA ALA A 109 11.60 10.66 14.26
C ALA A 109 10.32 11.30 14.73
N ARG A 110 9.21 10.59 14.55
CA ARG A 110 8.04 11.12 14.88
C ARG A 110 7.86 11.16 16.30
N THR A 111 8.22 10.23 16.98
CA THR A 111 7.91 10.23 18.32
C THR A 111 9.04 10.86 18.92
N GLY A 112 9.97 11.10 18.27
CA GLY A 112 11.10 11.66 18.73
C GLY A 112 11.13 11.67 20.07
N THR A 113 10.22 11.63 20.37
CA THR A 113 10.11 11.69 21.56
C THR A 113 9.83 10.49 21.98
N GLY A 114 9.15 10.11 21.70
CA GLY A 114 8.71 9.07 22.24
C GLY A 114 9.44 8.06 22.25
N ALA A 115 10.01 8.11 21.58
CA ALA A 115 10.79 7.14 21.49
C ALA A 115 10.65 6.34 22.60
N PRO A 116 10.67 6.73 23.35
CA PRO A 116 10.66 5.98 24.39
C PRO A 116 9.56 5.16 24.50
N ARG A 117 8.71 5.44 24.16
CA ARG A 117 7.69 4.78 24.32
C ARG A 117 7.80 3.50 23.92
N ARG A 118 8.37 3.16 23.47
CA ARG A 118 8.32 2.04 23.06
C ARG A 118 9.24 1.40 23.61
N ARG A 119 9.48 1.27 23.89
CA ARG A 119 10.27 0.73 24.38
C ARG A 119 10.18 0.33 24.79
#